data_29f9f8c5ff1f2ea59b929f3c669bf0f6
#
_entry.id   29f9f8c5ff1f2ea59b929f3c669bf0f6
#
_cell.length_a   1.000
_cell.length_b   1.000
_cell.length_c   1.000
_cell.angle_alpha   90.00
_cell.angle_beta   90.00
_cell.angle_gamma   90.00
#
_symmetry.space_group_name_H-M   'P 1'
#
loop_
_entity.id
_entity.type
_entity.pdbx_description
1 polymer ?
#
loop_
_entity_poly.entity_id
_entity_poly.type
_entity_poly.pdbx_seq_one_letter_code
_entity_poly.pdbx_strand_id
1 'polypeptide(L)'
;MKIGLLVGREYSFPPAFLERVNQLGAKEGITAEMVTLGGTRMEGPAPYKVIVDRISHEVEYYRGAMKNAVLNGTYVINNPFWWTADDKFFNYALMSKLGCAIPKTVLLPQKGYPADVDLAPESLRNLQYPIDWDAILDYVGRPAILKPYSGGGWKHVYKVNDTRELLEAYDLTSPYPMTLQEFIYFDQYVRCFTFGKTDITPVAYDVKDRKYLVDHNYLSGETGARVVRDAQMINLALGYEMNTIEFAIRDGVPYAIDFLNPAPDFERDRITPFYFEMAVEKMANLVIDRALNGHPSQCWPRWEEMLGIGPASGFTGAPGSI
;
A
#
# COMPACT_ATOMS: atom_id res chain seq x y z
N MET A 1 -6.69 -1.12 27.99
CA MET A 1 -6.02 -1.72 26.79
C MET A 1 -5.05 -0.72 26.23
N LYS A 2 -3.87 -1.17 25.71
CA LYS A 2 -2.88 -0.27 25.12
C LYS A 2 -2.88 -0.33 23.60
N ILE A 3 -2.78 0.84 22.94
CA ILE A 3 -2.54 1.01 21.52
C ILE A 3 -1.13 1.55 21.33
N GLY A 4 -0.36 0.93 20.45
CA GLY A 4 0.99 1.35 20.09
C GLY A 4 1.01 2.08 18.75
N LEU A 5 1.83 3.11 18.64
CA LEU A 5 2.14 3.78 17.37
C LEU A 5 3.62 3.63 17.07
N LEU A 6 3.95 2.93 15.99
CA LEU A 6 5.31 2.74 15.49
C LEU A 6 5.52 3.65 14.26
N VAL A 7 6.38 4.64 14.37
CA VAL A 7 6.55 5.71 13.37
C VAL A 7 7.98 5.90 12.93
N GLY A 8 8.16 6.57 11.79
CA GLY A 8 9.43 6.97 11.24
C GLY A 8 9.72 8.46 11.44
N ARG A 9 9.60 9.22 10.36
CA ARG A 9 10.01 10.65 10.29
C ARG A 9 8.88 11.63 10.60
N GLU A 10 7.70 11.15 10.90
CA GLU A 10 6.51 11.97 11.11
C GLU A 10 6.65 12.79 12.41
N TYR A 11 6.08 13.98 12.40
CA TYR A 11 6.22 14.93 13.52
C TYR A 11 4.91 15.58 13.97
N SER A 12 3.93 15.80 13.09
CA SER A 12 2.65 16.41 13.44
C SER A 12 1.54 15.40 13.69
N PHE A 13 1.48 14.33 12.87
CA PHE A 13 0.46 13.28 13.02
C PHE A 13 0.63 12.49 14.32
N PRO A 14 1.81 12.00 14.71
CA PRO A 14 1.95 11.14 15.89
C PRO A 14 1.42 11.77 17.19
N PRO A 15 1.80 12.98 17.59
CA PRO A 15 1.29 13.56 18.84
C PRO A 15 -0.23 13.81 18.79
N ALA A 16 -0.76 14.30 17.67
CA ALA A 16 -2.19 14.54 17.51
C ALA A 16 -3.00 13.25 17.57
N PHE A 17 -2.53 12.19 16.92
CA PHE A 17 -3.16 10.88 16.97
C PHE A 17 -3.17 10.29 18.39
N LEU A 18 -2.03 10.29 19.07
CA LEU A 18 -1.94 9.76 20.44
C LEU A 18 -2.84 10.52 21.40
N GLU A 19 -2.84 11.84 21.32
CA GLU A 19 -3.74 12.69 22.12
C GLU A 19 -5.20 12.33 21.86
N ARG A 20 -5.60 12.24 20.58
CA ARG A 20 -6.99 11.95 20.20
C ARG A 20 -7.44 10.56 20.65
N VAL A 21 -6.60 9.54 20.49
CA VAL A 21 -6.91 8.19 21.00
C VAL A 21 -7.08 8.20 22.50
N ASN A 22 -6.20 8.88 23.25
CA ASN A 22 -6.27 8.97 24.70
C ASN A 22 -7.53 9.71 25.17
N GLN A 23 -7.97 10.74 24.44
CA GLN A 23 -9.23 11.46 24.73
C GLN A 23 -10.45 10.56 24.49
N LEU A 24 -10.56 9.98 23.31
CA LEU A 24 -11.75 9.17 22.91
C LEU A 24 -11.81 7.84 23.67
N GLY A 25 -10.67 7.20 23.88
CA GLY A 25 -10.57 5.86 24.49
C GLY A 25 -10.64 5.85 26.01
N ALA A 26 -10.60 7.02 26.67
CA ALA A 26 -10.51 7.12 28.13
C ALA A 26 -11.63 6.36 28.88
N LYS A 27 -12.86 6.44 28.37
CA LYS A 27 -14.04 5.79 28.98
C LYS A 27 -13.97 4.26 28.90
N GLU A 28 -13.28 3.73 27.89
CA GLU A 28 -13.09 2.30 27.64
C GLU A 28 -11.77 1.77 28.27
N GLY A 29 -11.06 2.62 29.01
CA GLY A 29 -9.75 2.27 29.58
C GLY A 29 -8.68 2.01 28.52
N ILE A 30 -8.79 2.67 27.36
CA ILE A 30 -7.83 2.60 26.25
C ILE A 30 -6.83 3.75 26.38
N THR A 31 -5.54 3.42 26.25
CA THR A 31 -4.44 4.38 26.21
C THR A 31 -3.58 4.15 25.00
N ALA A 32 -2.99 5.20 24.45
CA ALA A 32 -2.06 5.14 23.31
C ALA A 32 -0.71 5.75 23.66
N GLU A 33 0.34 5.11 23.19
CA GLU A 33 1.73 5.53 23.39
C GLU A 33 2.61 5.18 22.18
N MET A 34 3.79 5.80 22.09
CA MET A 34 4.80 5.43 21.10
C MET A 34 5.36 4.05 21.43
N VAL A 35 5.50 3.19 20.39
CA VAL A 35 6.15 1.88 20.54
C VAL A 35 7.66 2.07 20.63
N THR A 36 8.26 1.48 21.65
CA THR A 36 9.72 1.37 21.75
C THR A 36 10.10 -0.11 21.75
N LEU A 37 11.06 -0.48 20.92
CA LEU A 37 11.49 -1.86 20.73
C LEU A 37 12.99 -1.99 21.08
N GLY A 38 13.30 -2.97 21.93
CA GLY A 38 14.65 -3.47 22.21
C GLY A 38 14.86 -4.83 21.57
N GLY A 39 15.59 -5.74 22.23
CA GLY A 39 15.69 -7.14 21.78
C GLY A 39 14.31 -7.83 21.91
N THR A 40 13.73 -8.28 20.79
CA THR A 40 12.41 -8.94 20.76
C THR A 40 12.58 -10.43 21.04
N ARG A 41 11.86 -10.95 22.05
CA ARG A 41 11.84 -12.39 22.38
C ARG A 41 10.74 -13.08 21.57
N MET A 42 10.98 -14.35 21.20
CA MET A 42 9.95 -15.16 20.52
C MET A 42 8.70 -15.31 21.38
N GLU A 43 8.90 -15.58 22.66
CA GLU A 43 7.84 -15.72 23.64
C GLU A 43 7.81 -14.50 24.56
N GLY A 44 6.65 -14.01 24.85
CA GLY A 44 6.47 -12.87 25.73
C GLY A 44 5.06 -12.29 25.65
N PRO A 45 4.68 -11.47 26.62
CA PRO A 45 3.39 -10.81 26.58
C PRO A 45 3.33 -9.82 25.41
N ALA A 46 2.19 -9.76 24.74
CA ALA A 46 1.88 -8.71 23.80
C ALA A 46 1.45 -7.45 24.59
N PRO A 47 2.29 -6.42 24.72
CA PRO A 47 1.95 -5.26 25.54
C PRO A 47 0.86 -4.38 24.92
N TYR A 48 0.64 -4.52 23.60
CA TYR A 48 -0.32 -3.75 22.85
C TYR A 48 -1.45 -4.62 22.31
N LYS A 49 -2.68 -4.14 22.42
CA LYS A 49 -3.84 -4.76 21.79
C LYS A 49 -3.87 -4.46 20.29
N VAL A 50 -3.49 -3.23 19.93
CA VAL A 50 -3.36 -2.76 18.54
C VAL A 50 -2.03 -2.04 18.36
N ILE A 51 -1.36 -2.23 17.24
CA ILE A 51 -0.23 -1.41 16.80
C ILE A 51 -0.54 -0.83 15.43
N VAL A 52 -0.38 0.49 15.29
CA VAL A 52 -0.33 1.16 13.99
C VAL A 52 1.11 1.20 13.54
N ASP A 53 1.42 0.50 12.47
CA ASP A 53 2.75 0.39 11.89
C ASP A 53 2.90 1.33 10.69
N ARG A 54 3.79 2.30 10.81
CA ARG A 54 4.04 3.30 9.78
C ARG A 54 5.46 3.31 9.23
N ILE A 55 6.30 2.33 9.62
CA ILE A 55 7.74 2.36 9.29
C ILE A 55 8.35 1.00 8.97
N SER A 56 7.72 -0.12 9.33
CA SER A 56 8.37 -1.43 9.18
C SER A 56 8.59 -1.83 7.71
N HIS A 57 7.96 -1.14 6.76
CA HIS A 57 8.25 -1.28 5.33
C HIS A 57 9.67 -0.80 4.96
N GLU A 58 10.26 0.11 5.75
CA GLU A 58 11.64 0.59 5.57
C GLU A 58 12.65 -0.13 6.48
N VAL A 59 12.19 -0.73 7.61
CA VAL A 59 13.06 -1.26 8.65
C VAL A 59 12.73 -2.72 8.94
N GLU A 60 13.54 -3.64 8.45
CA GLU A 60 13.29 -5.10 8.54
C GLU A 60 13.19 -5.60 9.99
N TYR A 61 13.98 -5.05 10.92
CA TYR A 61 13.88 -5.39 12.33
C TYR A 61 12.47 -5.13 12.88
N TYR A 62 11.88 -3.98 12.56
CA TYR A 62 10.52 -3.66 12.98
C TYR A 62 9.50 -4.62 12.34
N ARG A 63 9.70 -5.00 11.08
CA ARG A 63 8.83 -5.97 10.39
C ARG A 63 8.85 -7.33 11.10
N GLY A 64 10.04 -7.81 11.50
CA GLY A 64 10.20 -9.02 12.30
C GLY A 64 9.46 -8.93 13.64
N ALA A 65 9.60 -7.81 14.35
CA ALA A 65 8.91 -7.56 15.60
C ALA A 65 7.38 -7.50 15.43
N MET A 66 6.88 -6.86 14.39
CA MET A 66 5.43 -6.77 14.08
C MET A 66 4.84 -8.15 13.75
N LYS A 67 5.55 -8.99 12.99
CA LYS A 67 5.14 -10.37 12.73
C LYS A 67 5.02 -11.18 14.03
N ASN A 68 6.00 -11.04 14.91
CA ASN A 68 5.95 -11.69 16.23
C ASN A 68 4.80 -11.16 17.10
N ALA A 69 4.53 -9.85 17.05
CA ALA A 69 3.39 -9.25 17.77
C ALA A 69 2.05 -9.85 17.32
N VAL A 70 1.86 -10.08 16.00
CA VAL A 70 0.64 -10.75 15.48
C VAL A 70 0.51 -12.17 16.02
N LEU A 71 1.59 -12.95 16.07
CA LEU A 71 1.58 -14.31 16.64
C LEU A 71 1.17 -14.30 18.11
N ASN A 72 1.50 -13.23 18.84
CA ASN A 72 1.14 -13.05 20.25
C ASN A 72 -0.22 -12.32 20.44
N GLY A 73 -1.05 -12.20 19.39
CA GLY A 73 -2.42 -11.72 19.48
C GLY A 73 -2.60 -10.20 19.33
N THR A 74 -1.56 -9.45 18.99
CA THR A 74 -1.66 -8.03 18.68
C THR A 74 -2.28 -7.83 17.31
N TYR A 75 -3.23 -6.91 17.20
CA TYR A 75 -3.75 -6.45 15.90
C TYR A 75 -2.81 -5.41 15.29
N VAL A 76 -2.16 -5.73 14.17
CA VAL A 76 -1.22 -4.81 13.50
C VAL A 76 -1.85 -4.21 12.24
N ILE A 77 -1.93 -2.91 12.15
CA ILE A 77 -2.37 -2.15 10.98
C ILE A 77 -1.13 -1.56 10.27
N ASN A 78 -0.80 -1.91 9.01
CA ASN A 78 -1.39 -3.00 8.23
C ASN A 78 -0.74 -4.34 8.56
N ASN A 79 -1.32 -5.44 7.97
CA ASN A 79 -0.81 -6.79 8.18
C ASN A 79 0.67 -6.92 7.76
N PRO A 80 1.60 -7.27 8.69
CA PRO A 80 3.02 -7.31 8.40
C PRO A 80 3.47 -8.53 7.58
N PHE A 81 2.59 -9.48 7.29
CA PHE A 81 2.89 -10.64 6.45
C PHE A 81 2.65 -10.38 4.96
N TRP A 82 1.89 -9.33 4.63
CA TRP A 82 1.56 -8.99 3.26
C TRP A 82 2.05 -7.58 2.90
N TRP A 83 3.31 -7.51 2.48
CA TRP A 83 3.93 -6.27 1.98
C TRP A 83 3.84 -6.18 0.48
N THR A 84 2.68 -5.80 -0.01
CA THR A 84 2.39 -5.71 -1.43
C THR A 84 2.95 -4.45 -2.08
N ALA A 85 3.40 -3.47 -1.32
CA ALA A 85 4.13 -2.33 -1.85
C ALA A 85 5.42 -2.75 -2.59
N ASP A 86 5.92 -3.94 -2.28
CA ASP A 86 7.09 -4.54 -2.90
C ASP A 86 6.75 -5.41 -4.13
N ASP A 87 5.48 -5.46 -4.57
CA ASP A 87 5.06 -6.24 -5.73
C ASP A 87 3.96 -5.53 -6.53
N LYS A 88 4.32 -4.44 -7.18
CA LYS A 88 3.37 -3.67 -7.99
C LYS A 88 2.81 -4.48 -9.15
N PHE A 89 3.59 -5.32 -9.79
CA PHE A 89 3.14 -6.07 -10.97
C PHE A 89 2.08 -7.11 -10.62
N PHE A 90 2.31 -7.92 -9.57
CA PHE A 90 1.30 -8.86 -9.08
C PHE A 90 0.00 -8.14 -8.73
N ASN A 91 0.09 -7.04 -8.01
CA ASN A 91 -1.08 -6.29 -7.57
C ASN A 91 -1.87 -5.67 -8.73
N TYR A 92 -1.20 -5.16 -9.76
CA TYR A 92 -1.86 -4.69 -10.97
C TYR A 92 -2.58 -5.82 -11.72
N ALA A 93 -1.91 -6.96 -11.88
CA ALA A 93 -2.49 -8.14 -12.51
C ALA A 93 -3.71 -8.67 -11.73
N LEU A 94 -3.61 -8.71 -10.40
CA LEU A 94 -4.69 -9.12 -9.51
C LEU A 94 -5.90 -8.19 -9.63
N MET A 95 -5.68 -6.87 -9.52
CA MET A 95 -6.77 -5.90 -9.60
C MET A 95 -7.43 -5.88 -10.98
N SER A 96 -6.66 -6.07 -12.04
CA SER A 96 -7.21 -6.24 -13.40
C SER A 96 -8.14 -7.46 -13.47
N LYS A 97 -7.75 -8.59 -12.87
CA LYS A 97 -8.60 -9.80 -12.81
C LYS A 97 -9.86 -9.61 -11.96
N LEU A 98 -9.81 -8.76 -10.96
CA LEU A 98 -10.97 -8.40 -10.12
C LEU A 98 -11.87 -7.32 -10.75
N GLY A 99 -11.49 -6.79 -11.94
CA GLY A 99 -12.32 -5.86 -12.72
C GLY A 99 -12.07 -4.38 -12.45
N CYS A 100 -11.01 -4.01 -11.72
CA CYS A 100 -10.54 -2.63 -11.69
C CYS A 100 -9.91 -2.24 -13.04
N ALA A 101 -10.10 -1.00 -13.45
CA ALA A 101 -9.35 -0.45 -14.56
C ALA A 101 -7.90 -0.21 -14.12
N ILE A 102 -6.98 -0.91 -14.76
CA ILE A 102 -5.53 -0.85 -14.51
C ILE A 102 -4.82 -0.51 -15.82
N PRO A 103 -3.83 0.39 -15.82
CA PRO A 103 -3.00 0.63 -16.99
C PRO A 103 -2.26 -0.63 -17.42
N LYS A 104 -2.12 -0.87 -18.72
CA LYS A 104 -1.32 -1.98 -19.22
C LYS A 104 0.07 -1.93 -18.65
N THR A 105 0.56 -3.03 -18.13
CA THR A 105 1.85 -3.07 -17.41
C THR A 105 2.64 -4.31 -17.81
N VAL A 106 3.95 -4.14 -18.00
CA VAL A 106 4.90 -5.23 -18.26
C VAL A 106 5.97 -5.21 -17.18
N LEU A 107 6.29 -6.38 -16.63
CA LEU A 107 7.42 -6.56 -15.71
C LEU A 107 8.70 -6.76 -16.52
N LEU A 108 9.73 -6.01 -16.21
CA LEU A 108 11.04 -6.06 -16.85
C LEU A 108 12.08 -6.63 -15.87
N PRO A 109 12.96 -7.53 -16.31
CA PRO A 109 14.07 -7.99 -15.48
C PRO A 109 14.98 -6.82 -15.10
N GLN A 110 15.74 -6.94 -14.02
CA GLN A 110 16.77 -5.96 -13.71
C GLN A 110 17.96 -6.06 -14.69
N LYS A 111 18.57 -4.93 -14.98
CA LYS A 111 19.76 -4.87 -15.85
C LYS A 111 21.01 -5.47 -15.19
N GLY A 112 21.14 -5.35 -13.88
CA GLY A 112 22.26 -5.86 -13.10
C GLY A 112 21.77 -6.38 -11.74
N TYR A 113 22.67 -7.00 -11.03
CA TYR A 113 22.39 -7.60 -9.72
C TYR A 113 23.30 -7.00 -8.65
N PRO A 114 22.88 -6.90 -7.38
CA PRO A 114 23.75 -6.49 -6.29
C PRO A 114 24.97 -7.40 -6.17
N ALA A 115 26.12 -6.81 -5.86
CA ALA A 115 27.39 -7.54 -5.81
C ALA A 115 27.48 -8.57 -4.66
N ASP A 116 26.63 -8.43 -3.66
CA ASP A 116 26.50 -9.33 -2.51
C ASP A 116 25.56 -10.53 -2.76
N VAL A 117 24.94 -10.58 -3.94
CA VAL A 117 24.12 -11.73 -4.36
C VAL A 117 25.02 -12.69 -5.15
N ASP A 118 25.22 -13.88 -4.62
CA ASP A 118 26.01 -14.94 -5.29
C ASP A 118 25.18 -15.54 -6.44
N LEU A 119 25.30 -14.92 -7.63
CA LEU A 119 24.66 -15.37 -8.87
C LEU A 119 25.70 -15.88 -9.86
N ALA A 120 25.61 -17.17 -10.17
CA ALA A 120 26.30 -17.75 -11.31
C ALA A 120 25.52 -17.47 -12.62
N PRO A 121 26.21 -17.45 -13.80
CA PRO A 121 25.53 -17.29 -15.08
C PRO A 121 24.36 -18.27 -15.29
N GLU A 122 24.48 -19.49 -14.77
CA GLU A 122 23.46 -20.54 -14.83
C GLU A 122 22.19 -20.17 -14.06
N SER A 123 22.28 -19.29 -13.06
CA SER A 123 21.10 -18.79 -12.32
C SER A 123 20.17 -17.98 -13.21
N LEU A 124 20.69 -17.40 -14.30
CA LEU A 124 19.97 -16.54 -15.24
C LEU A 124 19.58 -17.25 -16.54
N ARG A 125 19.82 -18.55 -16.64
CA ARG A 125 19.55 -19.35 -17.87
C ARG A 125 18.09 -19.36 -18.33
N ASN A 126 17.17 -18.99 -17.45
CA ASN A 126 15.72 -18.91 -17.76
C ASN A 126 15.29 -17.55 -18.30
N LEU A 127 16.18 -16.56 -18.32
CA LEU A 127 15.89 -15.25 -18.92
C LEU A 127 16.00 -15.38 -20.45
N GLN A 128 15.00 -14.85 -21.15
CA GLN A 128 15.00 -14.79 -22.62
C GLN A 128 15.61 -13.49 -23.11
N TYR A 129 16.64 -13.59 -23.96
CA TYR A 129 17.27 -12.47 -24.64
C TYR A 129 17.39 -12.71 -26.15
N PRO A 130 17.37 -11.66 -26.97
CA PRO A 130 17.14 -10.25 -26.60
C PRO A 130 15.69 -9.98 -26.21
N ILE A 131 15.47 -8.95 -25.38
CA ILE A 131 14.14 -8.44 -25.07
C ILE A 131 13.63 -7.64 -26.27
N ASP A 132 12.42 -7.89 -26.70
CA ASP A 132 11.75 -7.13 -27.76
C ASP A 132 11.13 -5.85 -27.18
N TRP A 133 11.94 -4.82 -27.06
CA TRP A 133 11.56 -3.55 -26.47
C TRP A 133 10.46 -2.81 -27.26
N ASP A 134 10.48 -2.93 -28.59
CA ASP A 134 9.47 -2.30 -29.44
C ASP A 134 8.11 -2.95 -29.26
N ALA A 135 8.04 -4.28 -29.23
CA ALA A 135 6.80 -5.00 -28.97
C ALA A 135 6.24 -4.70 -27.56
N ILE A 136 7.09 -4.52 -26.57
CA ILE A 136 6.69 -4.11 -25.21
C ILE A 136 6.08 -2.70 -25.23
N LEU A 137 6.75 -1.74 -25.88
CA LEU A 137 6.23 -0.37 -26.00
C LEU A 137 4.94 -0.31 -26.84
N ASP A 138 4.80 -1.14 -27.87
CA ASP A 138 3.57 -1.23 -28.65
C ASP A 138 2.41 -1.78 -27.82
N TYR A 139 2.70 -2.72 -26.90
CA TYR A 139 1.69 -3.25 -25.99
C TYR A 139 1.21 -2.24 -24.95
N VAL A 140 2.13 -1.54 -24.28
CA VAL A 140 1.76 -0.57 -23.24
C VAL A 140 1.31 0.77 -23.80
N GLY A 141 1.76 1.12 -25.01
CA GLY A 141 1.51 2.43 -25.66
C GLY A 141 2.61 3.45 -25.37
N ARG A 142 2.55 4.57 -26.10
CA ARG A 142 3.49 5.69 -26.02
C ARG A 142 2.75 6.99 -25.71
N PRO A 143 3.19 7.80 -24.74
CA PRO A 143 4.29 7.56 -23.83
C PRO A 143 3.98 6.48 -22.81
N ALA A 144 5.03 5.96 -22.14
CA ALA A 144 4.92 5.00 -21.05
C ALA A 144 5.67 5.49 -19.80
N ILE A 145 5.40 4.86 -18.66
CA ILE A 145 6.09 5.13 -17.39
C ILE A 145 6.94 3.92 -17.02
N LEU A 146 8.24 4.12 -16.98
CA LEU A 146 9.18 3.18 -16.39
C LEU A 146 9.33 3.50 -14.90
N LYS A 147 9.04 2.53 -14.02
CA LYS A 147 9.14 2.68 -12.57
C LYS A 147 9.56 1.39 -11.89
N PRO A 148 10.20 1.44 -10.70
CA PRO A 148 10.56 0.23 -9.96
C PRO A 148 9.32 -0.64 -9.67
N TYR A 149 9.54 -1.95 -9.75
CA TYR A 149 8.56 -2.96 -9.34
C TYR A 149 8.21 -2.83 -7.85
N SER A 150 9.15 -2.42 -7.01
CA SER A 150 8.98 -2.25 -5.56
C SER A 150 9.33 -0.83 -5.10
N GLY A 151 8.87 -0.48 -3.89
CA GLY A 151 9.16 0.81 -3.28
C GLY A 151 8.29 1.96 -3.78
N GLY A 152 8.66 3.19 -3.37
CA GLY A 152 7.91 4.42 -3.64
C GLY A 152 8.80 5.66 -3.64
N GLY A 153 8.20 6.85 -3.44
CA GLY A 153 8.94 8.11 -3.30
C GLY A 153 9.49 8.68 -4.61
N TRP A 154 8.93 8.32 -5.76
CA TRP A 154 9.31 8.83 -7.09
C TRP A 154 10.75 8.53 -7.52
N LYS A 155 11.46 7.64 -6.84
CA LYS A 155 12.81 7.22 -7.23
C LYS A 155 12.74 6.36 -8.50
N HIS A 156 13.60 6.65 -9.47
CA HIS A 156 13.69 5.92 -10.75
C HIS A 156 12.35 5.82 -11.52
N VAL A 157 11.55 6.89 -11.48
CA VAL A 157 10.31 7.00 -12.26
C VAL A 157 10.59 7.89 -13.47
N TYR A 158 10.44 7.33 -14.68
CA TYR A 158 10.74 8.00 -15.94
C TYR A 158 9.56 7.92 -16.89
N LYS A 159 9.21 9.03 -17.54
CA LYS A 159 8.30 9.05 -18.66
C LYS A 159 9.13 8.87 -19.93
N VAL A 160 8.79 7.89 -20.76
CA VAL A 160 9.53 7.54 -21.97
C VAL A 160 8.60 7.54 -23.18
N ASN A 161 9.08 8.08 -24.31
CA ASN A 161 8.28 8.27 -25.52
C ASN A 161 8.63 7.26 -26.62
N ASP A 162 9.83 6.70 -26.60
CA ASP A 162 10.33 5.77 -27.59
C ASP A 162 11.31 4.75 -26.98
N THR A 163 11.74 3.80 -27.77
CA THR A 163 12.66 2.74 -27.37
C THR A 163 14.03 3.27 -26.94
N ARG A 164 14.52 4.35 -27.55
CA ARG A 164 15.80 4.97 -27.20
C ARG A 164 15.71 5.57 -25.79
N GLU A 165 14.69 6.38 -25.50
CA GLU A 165 14.48 6.95 -24.17
C GLU A 165 14.25 5.85 -23.11
N LEU A 166 13.53 4.79 -23.48
CA LEU A 166 13.34 3.64 -22.58
C LEU A 166 14.65 2.98 -22.21
N LEU A 167 15.53 2.71 -23.18
CA LEU A 167 16.82 2.07 -22.92
C LEU A 167 17.76 2.99 -22.12
N GLU A 168 17.80 4.27 -22.44
CA GLU A 168 18.57 5.27 -21.67
C GLU A 168 18.10 5.32 -20.20
N ALA A 169 16.79 5.33 -19.95
CA ALA A 169 16.23 5.32 -18.61
C ALA A 169 16.49 3.97 -17.89
N TYR A 170 16.27 2.84 -18.58
CA TYR A 170 16.50 1.51 -18.05
C TYR A 170 17.96 1.29 -17.62
N ASP A 171 18.92 1.87 -18.34
CA ASP A 171 20.33 1.83 -18.01
C ASP A 171 20.67 2.47 -16.65
N LEU A 172 19.83 3.38 -16.18
CA LEU A 172 19.99 4.06 -14.90
C LEU A 172 19.33 3.33 -13.72
N THR A 173 18.66 2.19 -13.97
CA THR A 173 17.80 1.54 -12.96
C THR A 173 18.38 0.32 -12.29
N SER A 174 19.58 -0.14 -12.73
CA SER A 174 20.26 -1.24 -12.04
C SER A 174 20.47 -0.92 -10.54
N PRO A 175 20.21 -1.84 -9.61
CA PRO A 175 19.87 -3.26 -9.79
C PRO A 175 18.36 -3.57 -9.68
N TYR A 176 17.48 -2.62 -9.94
CA TYR A 176 16.05 -2.76 -9.67
C TYR A 176 15.32 -3.48 -10.81
N PRO A 177 14.44 -4.49 -10.50
CA PRO A 177 13.42 -4.91 -11.43
C PRO A 177 12.47 -3.74 -11.69
N MET A 178 12.03 -3.58 -12.93
CA MET A 178 11.22 -2.44 -13.34
C MET A 178 9.86 -2.89 -13.86
N THR A 179 8.89 -2.00 -13.80
CA THR A 179 7.65 -2.11 -14.57
C THR A 179 7.60 -1.01 -15.60
N LEU A 180 7.18 -1.36 -16.83
CA LEU A 180 6.79 -0.40 -17.86
C LEU A 180 5.28 -0.37 -17.92
N GLN A 181 4.68 0.81 -17.73
CA GLN A 181 3.25 0.98 -17.59
C GLN A 181 2.71 2.02 -18.58
N GLU A 182 1.51 1.77 -19.13
CA GLU A 182 0.75 2.73 -19.93
C GLU A 182 0.63 4.06 -19.19
N PHE A 183 0.91 5.16 -19.89
CA PHE A 183 0.63 6.50 -19.37
C PHE A 183 -0.84 6.84 -19.60
N ILE A 184 -1.58 7.02 -18.53
CA ILE A 184 -2.98 7.45 -18.61
C ILE A 184 -3.03 8.98 -18.73
N TYR A 185 -3.48 9.49 -19.88
CA TYR A 185 -3.93 10.87 -19.97
C TYR A 185 -5.24 10.99 -19.19
N PHE A 186 -5.33 11.92 -18.27
CA PHE A 186 -6.47 12.01 -17.34
C PHE A 186 -7.07 13.41 -17.35
N ASP A 187 -8.39 13.46 -17.12
CA ASP A 187 -9.15 14.69 -16.95
C ASP A 187 -9.19 15.11 -15.48
N GLN A 188 -9.21 14.13 -14.58
CA GLN A 188 -9.25 14.32 -13.15
C GLN A 188 -8.28 13.34 -12.47
N TYR A 189 -7.77 13.73 -11.31
CA TYR A 189 -6.86 12.91 -10.52
C TYR A 189 -7.26 12.98 -9.05
N VAL A 190 -7.44 11.82 -8.44
CA VAL A 190 -7.82 11.71 -7.03
C VAL A 190 -6.88 10.81 -6.27
N ARG A 191 -6.70 11.14 -4.99
CA ARG A 191 -6.10 10.27 -3.99
C ARG A 191 -7.16 9.89 -2.97
N CYS A 192 -7.32 8.60 -2.72
CA CYS A 192 -8.28 8.12 -1.75
C CYS A 192 -7.57 7.79 -0.44
N PHE A 193 -7.87 8.51 0.63
CA PHE A 193 -7.48 8.08 1.97
C PHE A 193 -8.36 6.94 2.43
N THR A 194 -7.74 5.93 3.04
CA THR A 194 -8.42 4.73 3.55
C THR A 194 -8.24 4.62 5.06
N PHE A 195 -9.37 4.42 5.76
CA PHE A 195 -9.43 4.21 7.20
C PHE A 195 -10.29 2.97 7.51
N GLY A 196 -9.63 1.84 7.74
CA GLY A 196 -10.30 0.55 7.62
C GLY A 196 -10.51 0.19 6.13
N LYS A 197 -11.06 -0.97 5.85
CA LYS A 197 -11.15 -1.47 4.46
C LYS A 197 -12.19 -0.74 3.61
N THR A 198 -13.18 -0.12 4.23
CA THR A 198 -14.38 0.39 3.55
C THR A 198 -14.64 1.89 3.72
N ASP A 199 -14.02 2.55 4.68
CA ASP A 199 -14.12 4.00 4.82
C ASP A 199 -13.12 4.67 3.89
N ILE A 200 -13.60 5.08 2.73
CA ILE A 200 -12.81 5.69 1.66
C ILE A 200 -13.18 7.17 1.53
N THR A 201 -12.18 8.01 1.53
CA THR A 201 -12.33 9.45 1.29
C THR A 201 -11.59 9.85 0.01
N PRO A 202 -12.28 9.97 -1.14
CA PRO A 202 -11.69 10.52 -2.36
C PRO A 202 -11.35 12.00 -2.16
N VAL A 203 -10.16 12.38 -2.55
CA VAL A 203 -9.64 13.76 -2.43
C VAL A 203 -9.08 14.21 -3.76
N ALA A 204 -9.50 15.37 -4.23
CA ALA A 204 -8.94 16.00 -5.42
C ALA A 204 -7.45 16.30 -5.22
N TYR A 205 -6.64 16.01 -6.23
CA TYR A 205 -5.19 16.20 -6.15
C TYR A 205 -4.65 16.86 -7.40
N ASP A 206 -3.97 17.99 -7.20
CA ASP A 206 -3.22 18.66 -8.26
C ASP A 206 -1.85 18.02 -8.39
N VAL A 207 -1.66 17.23 -9.46
CA VAL A 207 -0.42 16.50 -9.73
C VAL A 207 0.73 17.45 -10.08
N LYS A 208 0.44 18.60 -10.73
CA LYS A 208 1.45 19.57 -11.13
C LYS A 208 2.05 20.29 -9.92
N ASP A 209 1.17 20.79 -9.07
CA ASP A 209 1.56 21.52 -7.86
C ASP A 209 1.78 20.60 -6.65
N ARG A 210 1.46 19.29 -6.79
CA ARG A 210 1.54 18.27 -5.74
C ARG A 210 0.76 18.65 -4.48
N LYS A 211 -0.50 19.12 -4.65
CA LYS A 211 -1.35 19.60 -3.58
C LYS A 211 -2.68 18.90 -3.50
N TYR A 212 -3.12 18.62 -2.28
CA TYR A 212 -4.49 18.21 -2.00
C TYR A 212 -5.42 19.41 -2.05
N LEU A 213 -6.56 19.25 -2.69
CA LEU A 213 -7.57 20.30 -2.85
C LEU A 213 -8.82 19.92 -2.05
N VAL A 214 -9.35 20.88 -1.28
CA VAL A 214 -10.61 20.69 -0.57
C VAL A 214 -11.74 21.07 -1.53
N ASP A 215 -12.19 20.10 -2.33
CA ASP A 215 -13.30 20.25 -3.27
C ASP A 215 -14.22 19.01 -3.18
N HIS A 216 -15.37 19.18 -2.54
CA HIS A 216 -16.33 18.09 -2.33
C HIS A 216 -17.17 17.75 -3.56
N ASN A 217 -17.12 18.58 -4.59
CA ASN A 217 -17.85 18.39 -5.84
C ASN A 217 -16.94 18.01 -7.02
N TYR A 218 -15.69 17.64 -6.74
CA TYR A 218 -14.69 17.36 -7.76
C TYR A 218 -15.05 16.19 -8.67
N LEU A 219 -15.71 15.16 -8.13
CA LEU A 219 -16.17 13.99 -8.88
C LEU A 219 -17.68 14.03 -9.10
N SER A 220 -18.15 13.54 -10.26
CA SER A 220 -19.56 13.22 -10.47
C SER A 220 -19.99 12.09 -9.50
N GLY A 221 -21.30 12.00 -9.21
CA GLY A 221 -21.82 10.95 -8.32
C GLY A 221 -21.49 9.54 -8.81
N GLU A 222 -21.56 9.29 -10.12
CA GLU A 222 -21.25 8.00 -10.73
C GLU A 222 -19.75 7.68 -10.65
N THR A 223 -18.90 8.61 -11.07
CA THR A 223 -17.43 8.43 -11.01
C THR A 223 -16.97 8.27 -9.56
N GLY A 224 -17.50 9.09 -8.64
CA GLY A 224 -17.18 8.99 -7.22
C GLY A 224 -17.57 7.64 -6.61
N ALA A 225 -18.77 7.13 -6.92
CA ALA A 225 -19.22 5.82 -6.46
C ALA A 225 -18.30 4.69 -7.00
N ARG A 226 -17.86 4.80 -8.26
CA ARG A 226 -16.93 3.83 -8.85
C ARG A 226 -15.56 3.88 -8.19
N VAL A 227 -15.00 5.07 -7.96
CA VAL A 227 -13.73 5.25 -7.24
C VAL A 227 -13.79 4.62 -5.86
N VAL A 228 -14.85 4.87 -5.09
CA VAL A 228 -15.03 4.30 -3.75
C VAL A 228 -15.11 2.77 -3.80
N ARG A 229 -15.92 2.22 -4.70
CA ARG A 229 -16.05 0.76 -4.87
C ARG A 229 -14.73 0.11 -5.23
N ASP A 230 -14.00 0.66 -6.20
CA ASP A 230 -12.73 0.11 -6.67
C ASP A 230 -11.66 0.21 -5.55
N ALA A 231 -11.64 1.30 -4.78
CA ALA A 231 -10.77 1.44 -3.61
C ALA A 231 -11.10 0.43 -2.50
N GLN A 232 -12.38 0.21 -2.21
CA GLN A 232 -12.81 -0.82 -1.24
C GLN A 232 -12.38 -2.22 -1.70
N MET A 233 -12.55 -2.53 -2.98
CA MET A 233 -12.13 -3.82 -3.55
C MET A 233 -10.62 -4.03 -3.43
N ILE A 234 -9.81 -3.02 -3.73
CA ILE A 234 -8.35 -3.05 -3.55
C ILE A 234 -7.98 -3.36 -2.10
N ASN A 235 -8.55 -2.63 -1.14
CA ASN A 235 -8.23 -2.81 0.27
C ASN A 235 -8.69 -4.16 0.82
N LEU A 236 -9.86 -4.65 0.40
CA LEU A 236 -10.37 -5.97 0.79
C LEU A 236 -9.48 -7.10 0.24
N ALA A 237 -9.13 -7.02 -1.04
CA ALA A 237 -8.31 -8.04 -1.68
C ALA A 237 -6.91 -8.10 -1.07
N LEU A 238 -6.30 -6.95 -0.78
CA LEU A 238 -4.93 -6.82 -0.30
C LEU A 238 -4.80 -6.77 1.23
N GLY A 239 -5.91 -6.66 1.96
CA GLY A 239 -5.89 -6.61 3.43
C GLY A 239 -5.46 -5.27 4.02
N TYR A 240 -5.48 -4.17 3.25
CA TYR A 240 -5.11 -2.86 3.76
C TYR A 240 -6.23 -2.20 4.57
N GLU A 241 -5.88 -1.64 5.71
CA GLU A 241 -6.76 -0.83 6.57
C GLU A 241 -6.29 0.64 6.66
N MET A 242 -5.07 0.90 6.28
CA MET A 242 -4.50 2.24 6.13
C MET A 242 -3.77 2.28 4.79
N ASN A 243 -4.25 3.12 3.88
CA ASN A 243 -3.73 3.18 2.52
C ASN A 243 -3.99 4.54 1.88
N THR A 244 -3.24 4.88 0.86
CA THR A 244 -3.60 5.92 -0.13
C THR A 244 -3.61 5.29 -1.51
N ILE A 245 -4.72 5.46 -2.23
CA ILE A 245 -4.93 4.92 -3.56
C ILE A 245 -5.03 6.07 -4.55
N GLU A 246 -4.27 6.01 -5.64
CA GLU A 246 -4.23 7.05 -6.68
C GLU A 246 -4.98 6.58 -7.92
N PHE A 247 -5.97 7.38 -8.33
CA PHE A 247 -6.71 7.15 -9.57
C PHE A 247 -6.49 8.30 -10.56
N ALA A 248 -6.08 7.94 -11.77
CA ALA A 248 -6.14 8.80 -12.95
C ALA A 248 -7.46 8.53 -13.68
N ILE A 249 -8.31 9.56 -13.83
CA ILE A 249 -9.65 9.41 -14.39
C ILE A 249 -9.62 9.91 -15.83
N ARG A 250 -9.97 9.02 -16.77
CA ARG A 250 -10.09 9.30 -18.20
C ARG A 250 -11.47 8.88 -18.67
N ASP A 251 -12.23 9.81 -19.26
CA ASP A 251 -13.58 9.55 -19.77
C ASP A 251 -14.50 8.90 -18.72
N GLY A 252 -14.44 9.36 -17.47
CA GLY A 252 -15.20 8.81 -16.34
C GLY A 252 -14.73 7.45 -15.82
N VAL A 253 -13.66 6.88 -16.38
CA VAL A 253 -13.08 5.61 -15.94
C VAL A 253 -11.89 5.85 -15.01
N PRO A 254 -11.97 5.44 -13.72
CA PRO A 254 -10.86 5.57 -12.78
C PRO A 254 -9.84 4.45 -12.97
N TYR A 255 -8.68 4.76 -13.48
CA TYR A 255 -7.55 3.84 -13.56
C TYR A 255 -6.74 3.90 -12.27
N ALA A 256 -6.65 2.80 -11.54
CA ALA A 256 -5.80 2.72 -10.36
C ALA A 256 -4.33 2.62 -10.79
N ILE A 257 -3.55 3.69 -10.57
CA ILE A 257 -2.18 3.81 -11.07
C ILE A 257 -1.11 3.63 -9.99
N ASP A 258 -1.44 3.92 -8.74
CA ASP A 258 -0.64 3.57 -7.56
C ASP A 258 -1.58 3.42 -6.36
N PHE A 259 -1.51 2.27 -5.67
CA PHE A 259 -2.46 1.96 -4.61
C PHE A 259 -1.86 1.14 -3.47
N LEU A 260 -0.55 1.21 -3.32
CA LEU A 260 0.20 0.47 -2.31
C LEU A 260 0.99 1.46 -1.45
N ASN A 261 0.28 2.20 -0.62
CA ASN A 261 0.89 3.13 0.33
C ASN A 261 0.43 2.79 1.76
N PRO A 262 1.12 1.83 2.41
CA PRO A 262 0.73 1.34 3.75
C PRO A 262 0.98 2.34 4.87
N ALA A 263 1.74 3.40 4.61
CA ALA A 263 2.00 4.49 5.54
C ALA A 263 1.80 5.85 4.85
N PRO A 264 0.54 6.24 4.57
CA PRO A 264 0.25 7.52 3.93
C PRO A 264 0.86 8.69 4.69
N ASP A 265 1.37 9.69 3.96
CA ASP A 265 1.85 10.91 4.58
C ASP A 265 0.66 11.71 5.12
N PHE A 266 0.47 11.69 6.43
CA PHE A 266 -0.58 12.40 7.13
C PHE A 266 -0.09 13.69 7.82
N GLU A 267 1.07 14.22 7.41
CA GLU A 267 1.58 15.45 8.00
C GLU A 267 0.70 16.67 7.64
N ARG A 268 0.46 17.55 8.62
CA ARG A 268 -0.46 18.69 8.50
C ARG A 268 -0.13 19.62 7.34
N ASP A 269 1.14 19.83 7.06
CA ASP A 269 1.62 20.67 5.96
C ASP A 269 1.58 19.97 4.59
N ARG A 270 1.33 18.64 4.56
CA ARG A 270 1.25 17.84 3.36
C ARG A 270 -0.18 17.65 2.85
N ILE A 271 -1.11 17.38 3.75
CA ILE A 271 -2.49 17.02 3.39
C ILE A 271 -3.55 18.10 3.67
N THR A 272 -3.17 19.29 4.03
CA THR A 272 -4.00 20.40 4.51
C THR A 272 -4.54 20.19 5.95
N PRO A 273 -4.82 21.27 6.68
CA PRO A 273 -5.39 21.17 8.02
C PRO A 273 -6.73 20.40 8.06
N PHE A 274 -7.58 20.58 7.05
CA PHE A 274 -8.88 19.90 6.97
C PHE A 274 -8.73 18.37 6.91
N TYR A 275 -7.89 17.86 6.01
CA TYR A 275 -7.68 16.42 5.88
C TYR A 275 -6.83 15.86 7.01
N PHE A 276 -5.97 16.67 7.61
CA PHE A 276 -5.22 16.28 8.79
C PHE A 276 -6.13 15.96 9.97
N GLU A 277 -7.05 16.88 10.32
CA GLU A 277 -8.01 16.67 11.42
C GLU A 277 -8.90 15.45 11.14
N MET A 278 -9.35 15.28 9.89
CA MET A 278 -10.10 14.11 9.47
C MET A 278 -9.31 12.81 9.63
N ALA A 279 -8.03 12.79 9.22
CA ALA A 279 -7.18 11.60 9.32
C ALA A 279 -6.93 11.21 10.77
N VAL A 280 -6.64 12.19 11.63
CA VAL A 280 -6.47 11.99 13.08
C VAL A 280 -7.72 11.39 13.69
N GLU A 281 -8.90 11.96 13.41
CA GLU A 281 -10.18 11.50 13.93
C GLU A 281 -10.51 10.08 13.47
N LYS A 282 -10.43 9.83 12.16
CA LYS A 282 -10.76 8.53 11.57
C LYS A 282 -9.80 7.42 12.02
N MET A 283 -8.49 7.71 12.08
CA MET A 283 -7.51 6.74 12.58
C MET A 283 -7.71 6.45 14.08
N ALA A 284 -8.02 7.46 14.89
CA ALA A 284 -8.29 7.24 16.30
C ALA A 284 -9.53 6.34 16.52
N ASN A 285 -10.62 6.61 15.81
CA ASN A 285 -11.81 5.77 15.86
C ASN A 285 -11.55 4.34 15.36
N LEU A 286 -10.79 4.18 14.28
CA LEU A 286 -10.41 2.87 13.74
C LEU A 286 -9.67 2.04 14.78
N VAL A 287 -8.63 2.58 15.41
CA VAL A 287 -7.81 1.80 16.36
C VAL A 287 -8.56 1.47 17.65
N ILE A 288 -9.47 2.33 18.09
CA ILE A 288 -10.35 2.08 19.22
C ILE A 288 -11.32 0.92 18.89
N ASP A 289 -11.96 0.97 17.71
CA ASP A 289 -12.80 -0.13 17.25
C ASP A 289 -12.02 -1.45 17.17
N ARG A 290 -10.81 -1.43 16.61
CA ARG A 290 -9.96 -2.63 16.54
C ARG A 290 -9.51 -3.12 17.91
N ALA A 291 -9.32 -2.24 18.88
CA ALA A 291 -8.99 -2.63 20.26
C ALA A 291 -10.17 -3.31 20.96
N LEU A 292 -11.39 -2.87 20.72
CA LEU A 292 -12.62 -3.39 21.32
C LEU A 292 -13.13 -4.64 20.60
N ASN A 293 -13.18 -4.62 19.29
CA ASN A 293 -13.91 -5.57 18.44
C ASN A 293 -13.02 -6.34 17.46
N GLY A 294 -11.76 -5.93 17.29
CA GLY A 294 -10.87 -6.48 16.26
C GLY A 294 -10.31 -7.85 16.62
N HIS A 295 -10.18 -8.69 15.59
CA HIS A 295 -9.47 -9.96 15.68
C HIS A 295 -8.32 -9.97 14.64
N PRO A 296 -7.11 -10.45 14.98
CA PRO A 296 -5.95 -10.40 14.06
C PRO A 296 -6.20 -10.99 12.68
N SER A 297 -7.08 -11.99 12.55
CA SER A 297 -7.43 -12.59 11.25
C SER A 297 -8.15 -11.64 10.28
N GLN A 298 -8.72 -10.53 10.76
CA GLN A 298 -9.43 -9.57 9.92
C GLN A 298 -8.49 -8.78 9.00
N CYS A 299 -7.19 -8.72 9.32
CA CYS A 299 -6.22 -8.02 8.48
C CYS A 299 -5.71 -8.85 7.29
N TRP A 300 -6.07 -10.14 7.17
CA TRP A 300 -5.56 -10.97 6.08
C TRP A 300 -6.12 -10.55 4.73
N PRO A 301 -5.32 -10.68 3.65
CA PRO A 301 -5.80 -10.45 2.29
C PRO A 301 -6.86 -11.50 1.91
N ARG A 302 -7.80 -11.11 1.07
CA ARG A 302 -8.94 -11.95 0.66
C ARG A 302 -8.98 -12.22 -0.84
N TRP A 303 -7.90 -11.96 -1.55
CA TRP A 303 -7.88 -12.06 -3.01
C TRP A 303 -8.15 -13.48 -3.53
N GLU A 304 -7.70 -14.51 -2.83
CA GLU A 304 -7.96 -15.90 -3.19
C GLU A 304 -9.47 -16.22 -3.12
N GLU A 305 -10.11 -15.80 -2.04
CA GLU A 305 -11.55 -15.93 -1.87
C GLU A 305 -12.32 -15.15 -2.96
N MET A 306 -11.90 -13.91 -3.24
CA MET A 306 -12.55 -13.04 -4.22
C MET A 306 -12.42 -13.57 -5.66
N LEU A 307 -11.35 -14.30 -5.97
CA LEU A 307 -11.15 -14.97 -7.25
C LEU A 307 -11.77 -16.37 -7.30
N GLY A 308 -12.26 -16.90 -6.17
CA GLY A 308 -12.81 -18.26 -6.08
C GLY A 308 -11.76 -19.37 -6.23
N ILE A 309 -10.49 -19.09 -5.95
CA ILE A 309 -9.36 -20.02 -6.05
C ILE A 309 -8.77 -20.42 -4.70
N GLY A 310 -9.35 -19.91 -3.61
CA GLY A 310 -8.95 -20.29 -2.25
C GLY A 310 -9.18 -21.77 -1.98
N PRO A 311 -8.48 -22.35 -0.98
CA PRO A 311 -8.65 -23.76 -0.64
C PRO A 311 -10.13 -24.03 -0.38
N ALA A 312 -10.68 -25.04 -1.03
CA ALA A 312 -11.99 -25.57 -0.68
C ALA A 312 -11.99 -25.80 0.83
N SER A 313 -12.98 -25.27 1.54
CA SER A 313 -13.14 -25.30 3.00
C SER A 313 -13.03 -26.74 3.55
N GLY A 314 -11.83 -27.21 3.75
CA GLY A 314 -11.54 -28.60 4.09
C GLY A 314 -10.45 -28.85 5.11
N PHE A 315 -9.79 -27.78 5.62
CA PHE A 315 -8.85 -27.98 6.72
C PHE A 315 -9.60 -27.82 8.07
N THR A 316 -10.29 -28.90 8.46
CA THR A 316 -10.89 -29.03 9.81
C THR A 316 -9.88 -29.60 10.83
N GLY A 317 -8.62 -29.29 10.71
CA GLY A 317 -7.61 -29.61 11.71
C GLY A 317 -7.79 -28.72 12.93
N ALA A 318 -8.49 -29.18 13.96
CA ALA A 318 -8.42 -28.56 15.26
C ALA A 318 -6.94 -28.52 15.71
N PRO A 319 -6.41 -27.40 16.23
CA PRO A 319 -5.09 -27.39 16.82
C PRO A 319 -5.13 -28.36 18.01
N GLY A 320 -4.37 -29.44 17.88
CA GLY A 320 -4.12 -30.32 18.99
C GLY A 320 -3.51 -29.51 20.14
N SER A 321 -4.07 -29.64 21.31
CA SER A 321 -3.52 -29.12 22.55
C SER A 321 -2.08 -29.61 22.71
N ILE A 322 -1.12 -28.72 22.59
CA ILE A 322 0.25 -28.88 23.08
C ILE A 322 0.35 -28.17 24.42
#